data_2ed3067283faf394348298660cc574a6
#
_entry.id   2ed3067283faf394348298660cc574a6
#
_cell.length_a   1.000
_cell.length_b   1.000
_cell.length_c   1.000
_cell.angle_alpha   90.00
_cell.angle_beta   90.00
_cell.angle_gamma   90.00
#
_symmetry.space_group_name_H-M   'P 1'
#
loop_
_entity.id
_entity.type
_entity.pdbx_description
1 polymer ?
#
loop_
_entity_poly.entity_id
_entity_poly.type
_entity_poly.pdbx_seq_one_letter_code
_entity_poly.pdbx_strand_id
1 'polypeptide(L)'
;MQKIWKSTLYVSYLLIFITFALEILLRIYNPIPFRIKGDKIVLPINQSYQFKNDYACFDSLIIHKKNSMGFRGEELPTDSANYTKIITIGGSTTECFFISDDKAWPQVMQTELRKRKRNVWVNNAGLNGHSSFGHLLLLKDVVLKYKPNYIYFLVGVNDMDRQDLNQFDNRMVLGKSVKMENNGWFKNAFLTLSNHSEVANLIYNVSKAIKARNQKIFVDKIVPLNPKDTLLIPSTIQNEVLGKQKSLLPAYRNRLLQLIQACRAQGVKPVMLTQPLLLGKGIDPITGSDLAKVKVSTDLNGQLYWEKLELYNALMRQLCREERVEMIDLANLLPKSSAYFYDPMHFTNEGSIRVGQILAESSSHFLNR
;
A
#
# COMPACT_ATOMS: atom_id res chain seq x y z
N MET A 1 -39.27 -12.75 -40.42
CA MET A 1 -39.22 -12.93 -38.97
C MET A 1 -38.51 -14.23 -38.51
N GLN A 2 -38.87 -15.41 -38.96
CA GLN A 2 -38.24 -16.66 -38.53
C GLN A 2 -36.73 -16.75 -38.78
N LYS A 3 -36.20 -16.21 -39.87
CA LYS A 3 -34.76 -16.24 -40.19
C LYS A 3 -33.94 -15.36 -39.25
N ILE A 4 -34.48 -14.21 -38.88
CA ILE A 4 -33.83 -13.29 -37.92
C ILE A 4 -33.80 -13.93 -36.52
N TRP A 5 -34.88 -14.56 -36.10
CA TRP A 5 -34.96 -15.21 -34.78
C TRP A 5 -33.98 -16.41 -34.64
N LYS A 6 -33.85 -17.22 -35.70
CA LYS A 6 -32.84 -18.29 -35.74
C LYS A 6 -31.40 -17.76 -35.67
N SER A 7 -31.11 -16.68 -36.40
CA SER A 7 -29.78 -16.04 -36.33
C SER A 7 -29.50 -15.45 -34.95
N THR A 8 -30.48 -14.82 -34.29
CA THR A 8 -30.33 -14.27 -32.94
C THR A 8 -30.08 -15.39 -31.92
N LEU A 9 -30.83 -16.49 -31.99
CA LEU A 9 -30.62 -17.66 -31.13
C LEU A 9 -29.23 -18.28 -31.32
N TYR A 10 -28.77 -18.41 -32.55
CA TYR A 10 -27.44 -18.94 -32.86
C TYR A 10 -26.33 -18.02 -32.31
N VAL A 11 -26.43 -16.71 -32.50
CA VAL A 11 -25.48 -15.74 -31.95
C VAL A 11 -25.47 -15.77 -30.42
N SER A 12 -26.64 -15.84 -29.77
CA SER A 12 -26.75 -15.95 -28.31
C SER A 12 -26.10 -17.24 -27.80
N TYR A 13 -26.34 -18.37 -28.44
CA TYR A 13 -25.72 -19.65 -28.12
C TYR A 13 -24.20 -19.57 -28.24
N LEU A 14 -23.70 -18.98 -29.34
CA LEU A 14 -22.28 -18.83 -29.58
C LEU A 14 -21.62 -17.94 -28.52
N LEU A 15 -22.26 -16.83 -28.14
CA LEU A 15 -21.78 -15.95 -27.08
C LEU A 15 -21.72 -16.63 -25.73
N ILE A 16 -22.75 -17.41 -25.37
CA ILE A 16 -22.76 -18.20 -24.12
C ILE A 16 -21.64 -19.23 -24.12
N PHE A 17 -21.46 -19.94 -25.24
CA PHE A 17 -20.39 -20.93 -25.39
C PHE A 17 -18.99 -20.31 -25.25
N ILE A 18 -18.75 -19.21 -25.96
CA ILE A 18 -17.46 -18.47 -25.88
C ILE A 18 -17.21 -17.99 -24.46
N THR A 19 -18.22 -17.41 -23.81
CA THR A 19 -18.09 -16.92 -22.41
C THR A 19 -17.76 -18.06 -21.46
N PHE A 20 -18.42 -19.20 -21.62
CA PHE A 20 -18.17 -20.38 -20.79
C PHE A 20 -16.76 -20.97 -21.03
N ALA A 21 -16.34 -21.08 -22.29
CA ALA A 21 -14.99 -21.53 -22.63
C ALA A 21 -13.91 -20.60 -22.09
N LEU A 22 -14.15 -19.27 -22.19
CA LEU A 22 -13.24 -18.25 -21.65
C LEU A 22 -13.20 -18.30 -20.11
N GLU A 23 -14.33 -18.52 -19.45
CA GLU A 23 -14.37 -18.70 -17.99
C GLU A 23 -13.49 -19.87 -17.54
N ILE A 24 -13.60 -21.02 -18.22
CA ILE A 24 -12.79 -22.22 -17.92
C ILE A 24 -11.31 -21.92 -18.16
N LEU A 25 -10.98 -21.33 -19.30
CA LEU A 25 -9.60 -20.95 -19.64
C LEU A 25 -8.98 -20.03 -18.58
N LEU A 26 -9.68 -18.98 -18.21
CA LEU A 26 -9.21 -18.02 -17.19
C LEU A 26 -9.08 -18.63 -15.79
N ARG A 27 -9.89 -19.67 -15.48
CA ARG A 27 -9.74 -20.41 -14.21
C ARG A 27 -8.50 -21.29 -14.18
N ILE A 28 -8.12 -21.85 -15.32
CA ILE A 28 -6.92 -22.71 -15.46
C ILE A 28 -5.67 -21.84 -15.56
N TYR A 29 -5.71 -20.79 -16.36
CA TYR A 29 -4.61 -19.89 -16.60
C TYR A 29 -5.09 -18.46 -16.79
N ASN A 30 -4.83 -17.60 -15.80
CA ASN A 30 -5.11 -16.17 -15.90
C ASN A 30 -3.80 -15.41 -16.15
N PRO A 31 -3.56 -14.93 -17.38
CA PRO A 31 -2.34 -14.20 -17.73
C PRO A 31 -2.29 -12.79 -17.14
N ILE A 32 -3.41 -12.31 -16.56
CA ILE A 32 -3.54 -10.96 -16.03
C ILE A 32 -3.72 -11.03 -14.50
N PRO A 33 -2.63 -10.86 -13.73
CA PRO A 33 -2.69 -10.95 -12.27
C PRO A 33 -3.33 -9.69 -11.68
N PHE A 34 -4.64 -9.65 -11.62
CA PHE A 34 -5.34 -8.60 -10.89
C PHE A 34 -5.19 -8.81 -9.38
N ARG A 35 -5.00 -7.69 -8.65
CA ARG A 35 -4.89 -7.70 -7.18
C ARG A 35 -6.25 -7.75 -6.48
N ILE A 36 -7.34 -7.65 -7.23
CA ILE A 36 -8.71 -7.55 -6.72
C ILE A 36 -9.61 -8.44 -7.55
N LYS A 37 -10.42 -9.24 -6.87
CA LYS A 37 -11.51 -10.03 -7.45
C LYS A 37 -12.81 -9.63 -6.76
N GLY A 38 -13.66 -8.86 -7.45
CA GLY A 38 -14.85 -8.26 -6.86
C GLY A 38 -14.52 -7.35 -5.67
N ASP A 39 -14.87 -7.77 -4.47
CA ASP A 39 -14.58 -7.08 -3.20
C ASP A 39 -13.45 -7.72 -2.38
N LYS A 40 -12.77 -8.74 -2.94
CA LYS A 40 -11.69 -9.47 -2.27
C LYS A 40 -10.32 -9.06 -2.79
N ILE A 41 -9.34 -9.09 -1.91
CA ILE A 41 -7.92 -8.99 -2.29
C ILE A 41 -7.46 -10.36 -2.77
N VAL A 42 -6.85 -10.38 -3.97
CA VAL A 42 -6.18 -11.54 -4.53
C VAL A 42 -4.73 -11.16 -4.75
N LEU A 43 -3.82 -11.86 -4.10
CA LEU A 43 -2.40 -11.61 -4.26
C LEU A 43 -1.86 -12.41 -5.46
N PRO A 44 -1.10 -11.77 -6.37
CA PRO A 44 -0.35 -12.52 -7.38
C PRO A 44 0.69 -13.39 -6.68
N ILE A 45 0.67 -14.68 -6.94
CA ILE A 45 1.60 -15.66 -6.37
C ILE A 45 2.65 -16.08 -7.40
N ASN A 46 3.85 -16.46 -6.95
CA ASN A 46 4.94 -16.99 -7.79
C ASN A 46 5.24 -16.10 -9.01
N GLN A 47 5.19 -14.78 -8.83
CA GLN A 47 5.45 -13.81 -9.88
C GLN A 47 6.85 -13.23 -9.76
N SER A 48 7.49 -12.97 -10.89
CA SER A 48 8.75 -12.25 -10.95
C SER A 48 8.62 -11.10 -11.95
N TYR A 49 8.84 -9.90 -11.46
CA TYR A 49 8.87 -8.69 -12.25
C TYR A 49 10.31 -8.24 -12.38
N GLN A 50 10.74 -7.92 -13.61
CA GLN A 50 12.06 -7.37 -13.89
C GLN A 50 11.89 -6.17 -14.82
N PHE A 51 12.46 -5.06 -14.45
CA PHE A 51 12.43 -3.85 -15.26
C PHE A 51 13.74 -3.07 -15.18
N LYS A 52 14.14 -2.54 -16.32
CA LYS A 52 15.30 -1.64 -16.41
C LYS A 52 14.94 -0.28 -15.85
N ASN A 53 15.91 0.35 -15.24
CA ASN A 53 15.75 1.67 -14.66
C ASN A 53 17.02 2.50 -14.87
N ASP A 54 16.83 3.77 -15.21
CA ASP A 54 17.92 4.72 -15.51
C ASP A 54 18.14 5.75 -14.39
N TYR A 55 17.35 5.71 -13.31
CA TYR A 55 17.51 6.62 -12.18
C TYR A 55 18.60 6.12 -11.25
N ALA A 56 19.60 6.96 -10.97
CA ALA A 56 20.77 6.60 -10.16
C ALA A 56 20.46 6.17 -8.71
N CYS A 57 19.29 6.52 -8.19
CA CYS A 57 18.86 6.15 -6.82
C CYS A 57 18.33 4.71 -6.69
N PHE A 58 18.29 3.96 -7.79
CA PHE A 58 17.85 2.57 -7.85
C PHE A 58 18.85 1.68 -8.59
N ASP A 59 18.61 0.39 -8.59
CA ASP A 59 19.36 -0.56 -9.41
C ASP A 59 19.03 -0.38 -10.89
N SER A 60 20.00 -0.57 -11.77
CA SER A 60 19.78 -0.54 -13.23
C SER A 60 18.85 -1.65 -13.70
N LEU A 61 18.82 -2.78 -13.00
CA LEU A 61 17.86 -3.86 -13.16
C LEU A 61 17.19 -4.11 -11.81
N ILE A 62 15.91 -3.79 -11.72
CA ILE A 62 15.10 -4.00 -10.52
C ILE A 62 14.47 -5.39 -10.59
N ILE A 63 14.60 -6.16 -9.51
CA ILE A 63 14.02 -7.49 -9.37
C ILE A 63 13.02 -7.47 -8.22
N HIS A 64 11.75 -7.75 -8.54
CA HIS A 64 10.65 -7.80 -7.59
C HIS A 64 9.93 -9.13 -7.72
N LYS A 65 10.02 -9.97 -6.69
CA LYS A 65 9.42 -11.31 -6.69
C LYS A 65 8.29 -11.40 -5.67
N LYS A 66 7.27 -12.17 -6.01
CA LYS A 66 6.19 -12.60 -5.11
C LYS A 66 6.32 -14.12 -4.92
N ASN A 67 6.34 -14.56 -3.67
CA ASN A 67 6.42 -15.97 -3.31
C ASN A 67 5.05 -16.70 -3.46
N SER A 68 4.98 -17.95 -3.02
CA SER A 68 3.75 -18.76 -3.07
C SER A 68 2.58 -18.19 -2.26
N MET A 69 2.85 -17.31 -1.30
CA MET A 69 1.85 -16.61 -0.50
C MET A 69 1.40 -15.27 -1.12
N GLY A 70 2.05 -14.83 -2.21
CA GLY A 70 1.86 -13.51 -2.82
C GLY A 70 2.57 -12.37 -2.09
N PHE A 71 3.44 -12.68 -1.12
CA PHE A 71 4.26 -11.71 -0.41
C PHE A 71 5.63 -11.54 -1.09
N ARG A 72 6.34 -10.45 -0.78
CA ARG A 72 7.76 -10.31 -1.12
C ARG A 72 8.59 -10.82 0.03
N GLY A 73 9.52 -11.72 -0.28
CA GLY A 73 10.42 -12.33 0.69
C GLY A 73 10.55 -13.83 0.48
N GLU A 74 11.25 -14.47 1.40
CA GLU A 74 11.46 -15.91 1.37
C GLU A 74 10.15 -16.69 1.56
N GLU A 75 10.12 -17.93 1.05
CA GLU A 75 9.05 -18.87 1.37
C GLU A 75 8.97 -19.13 2.88
N LEU A 76 7.78 -19.53 3.34
CA LEU A 76 7.61 -19.89 4.74
C LEU A 76 8.44 -21.14 5.03
N PRO A 77 9.37 -21.12 6.02
CA PRO A 77 10.14 -22.29 6.38
C PRO A 77 9.27 -23.48 6.78
N THR A 78 9.66 -24.69 6.42
CA THR A 78 8.92 -25.93 6.77
C THR A 78 8.84 -26.13 8.29
N ASP A 79 9.88 -25.71 9.03
CA ASP A 79 9.97 -25.69 10.49
C ASP A 79 9.56 -24.33 11.09
N SER A 80 8.61 -23.65 10.48
CA SER A 80 8.21 -22.26 10.79
C SER A 80 7.79 -22.03 12.25
N ALA A 81 7.47 -23.08 13.01
CA ALA A 81 7.20 -23.01 14.44
C ALA A 81 8.42 -22.50 15.24
N ASN A 82 9.63 -22.75 14.75
CA ASN A 82 10.89 -22.33 15.37
C ASN A 82 11.30 -20.90 15.03
N TYR A 83 10.53 -20.22 14.17
CA TYR A 83 10.83 -18.87 13.69
C TYR A 83 9.98 -17.82 14.37
N THR A 84 10.59 -16.67 14.65
CA THR A 84 9.84 -15.43 14.89
C THR A 84 9.35 -14.91 13.54
N LYS A 85 8.06 -15.07 13.29
CA LYS A 85 7.41 -14.68 12.04
C LYS A 85 6.91 -13.23 12.12
N ILE A 86 7.39 -12.40 11.21
CA ILE A 86 7.01 -11.00 11.08
C ILE A 86 6.42 -10.78 9.69
N ILE A 87 5.26 -10.16 9.60
CA ILE A 87 4.69 -9.73 8.32
C ILE A 87 4.51 -8.21 8.37
N THR A 88 4.93 -7.53 7.30
CA THR A 88 4.77 -6.08 7.18
C THR A 88 3.58 -5.75 6.29
N ILE A 89 2.72 -4.85 6.75
CA ILE A 89 1.53 -4.37 6.04
C ILE A 89 1.67 -2.86 5.86
N GLY A 90 1.39 -2.39 4.64
CA GLY A 90 1.42 -0.96 4.31
C GLY A 90 1.08 -0.72 2.85
N GLY A 91 1.22 0.53 2.44
CA GLY A 91 1.01 0.97 1.06
C GLY A 91 2.25 0.79 0.18
N SER A 92 2.44 1.69 -0.78
CA SER A 92 3.58 1.72 -1.71
C SER A 92 4.93 1.85 -1.00
N THR A 93 4.99 2.57 0.12
CA THR A 93 6.20 2.72 0.93
C THR A 93 6.62 1.43 1.64
N THR A 94 5.72 0.45 1.75
CA THR A 94 6.01 -0.91 2.21
C THR A 94 6.22 -1.87 1.05
N GLU A 95 5.41 -1.79 0.00
CA GLU A 95 5.59 -2.63 -1.20
C GLU A 95 6.95 -2.42 -1.84
N CYS A 96 7.49 -1.19 -1.82
CA CYS A 96 8.80 -0.84 -2.37
C CYS A 96 8.96 -1.30 -3.83
N PHE A 97 7.99 -0.98 -4.70
CA PHE A 97 7.89 -1.56 -6.04
C PHE A 97 9.15 -1.35 -6.90
N PHE A 98 9.77 -0.16 -6.82
CA PHE A 98 10.97 0.21 -7.57
C PHE A 98 12.29 -0.18 -6.87
N ILE A 99 12.23 -0.95 -5.81
CA ILE A 99 13.42 -1.39 -5.04
C ILE A 99 13.56 -2.89 -5.19
N SER A 100 14.76 -3.38 -5.50
CA SER A 100 15.06 -4.82 -5.58
C SER A 100 14.77 -5.52 -4.25
N ASP A 101 14.47 -6.84 -4.29
CA ASP A 101 14.01 -7.56 -3.11
C ASP A 101 14.99 -7.49 -1.93
N ASP A 102 16.28 -7.62 -2.18
CA ASP A 102 17.33 -7.59 -1.17
C ASP A 102 17.49 -6.22 -0.47
N LYS A 103 17.03 -5.13 -1.14
CA LYS A 103 17.10 -3.76 -0.64
C LYS A 103 15.76 -3.24 -0.10
N ALA A 104 14.67 -3.96 -0.31
CA ALA A 104 13.39 -3.59 0.29
C ALA A 104 13.49 -3.67 1.82
N TRP A 105 13.01 -2.63 2.52
CA TRP A 105 13.23 -2.49 3.96
C TRP A 105 12.79 -3.69 4.82
N PRO A 106 11.74 -4.47 4.47
CA PRO A 106 11.42 -5.66 5.26
C PRO A 106 12.50 -6.74 5.15
N GLN A 107 13.10 -6.93 3.97
CA GLN A 107 14.18 -7.89 3.75
C GLN A 107 15.48 -7.43 4.39
N VAL A 108 15.78 -6.12 4.34
CA VAL A 108 16.90 -5.52 5.07
C VAL A 108 16.70 -5.72 6.58
N MET A 109 15.50 -5.45 7.10
CA MET A 109 15.17 -5.69 8.50
C MET A 109 15.40 -7.16 8.89
N GLN A 110 15.00 -8.11 8.05
CA GLN A 110 15.27 -9.53 8.27
C GLN A 110 16.76 -9.82 8.38
N THR A 111 17.53 -9.32 7.43
CA THR A 111 18.99 -9.51 7.39
C THR A 111 19.67 -8.97 8.65
N GLU A 112 19.28 -7.77 9.08
CA GLU A 112 19.82 -7.15 10.30
C GLU A 112 19.43 -7.90 11.57
N LEU A 113 18.16 -8.33 11.67
CA LEU A 113 17.70 -9.12 12.81
C LEU A 113 18.38 -10.48 12.90
N ARG A 114 18.66 -11.13 11.78
CA ARG A 114 19.34 -12.43 11.71
C ARG A 114 20.78 -12.39 12.21
N LYS A 115 21.42 -11.23 12.21
CA LYS A 115 22.76 -11.07 12.84
C LYS A 115 22.70 -11.29 14.36
N ARG A 116 21.55 -11.06 14.98
CA ARG A 116 21.33 -11.19 16.44
C ARG A 116 20.50 -12.42 16.81
N LYS A 117 19.55 -12.81 15.99
CA LYS A 117 18.61 -13.92 16.20
C LYS A 117 18.44 -14.69 14.88
N ARG A 118 19.01 -15.88 14.78
CA ARG A 118 19.03 -16.64 13.52
C ARG A 118 17.65 -16.94 12.94
N ASN A 119 16.69 -17.35 13.79
CA ASN A 119 15.37 -17.81 13.36
C ASN A 119 14.36 -16.66 13.31
N VAL A 120 14.59 -15.70 12.42
CA VAL A 120 13.64 -14.62 12.08
C VAL A 120 13.25 -14.74 10.62
N TRP A 121 11.96 -14.68 10.36
CA TRP A 121 11.38 -14.68 9.03
C TRP A 121 10.52 -13.43 8.88
N VAL A 122 10.85 -12.59 7.91
CA VAL A 122 10.11 -11.34 7.62
C VAL A 122 9.59 -11.39 6.20
N ASN A 123 8.30 -11.11 6.03
CA ASN A 123 7.70 -11.01 4.70
C ASN A 123 6.92 -9.71 4.51
N ASN A 124 6.93 -9.24 3.28
CA ASN A 124 6.34 -7.98 2.88
C ASN A 124 5.01 -8.20 2.17
N ALA A 125 3.92 -7.87 2.85
CA ALA A 125 2.56 -7.86 2.33
C ALA A 125 2.08 -6.45 1.92
N GLY A 126 3.00 -5.53 1.66
CA GLY A 126 2.67 -4.18 1.17
C GLY A 126 1.96 -4.21 -0.18
N LEU A 127 0.98 -3.32 -0.34
CA LEU A 127 0.18 -3.16 -1.56
C LEU A 127 0.04 -1.68 -1.92
N ASN A 128 0.53 -1.32 -3.11
CA ASN A 128 0.50 0.05 -3.61
C ASN A 128 -0.91 0.66 -3.58
N GLY A 129 -1.02 1.88 -3.04
CA GLY A 129 -2.26 2.64 -2.97
C GLY A 129 -3.24 2.21 -1.87
N HIS A 130 -2.94 1.14 -1.11
CA HIS A 130 -3.79 0.70 0.00
C HIS A 130 -3.68 1.62 1.21
N SER A 131 -4.82 1.91 1.82
CA SER A 131 -4.97 2.59 3.10
C SER A 131 -5.33 1.60 4.22
N SER A 132 -5.58 2.10 5.42
CA SER A 132 -6.02 1.28 6.56
C SER A 132 -7.25 0.43 6.30
N PHE A 133 -8.12 0.79 5.34
CA PHE A 133 -9.25 -0.05 4.90
C PHE A 133 -8.77 -1.33 4.21
N GLY A 134 -7.92 -1.19 3.18
CA GLY A 134 -7.37 -2.34 2.47
C GLY A 134 -6.48 -3.19 3.37
N HIS A 135 -5.75 -2.54 4.26
CA HIS A 135 -4.91 -3.24 5.24
C HIS A 135 -5.74 -4.13 6.18
N LEU A 136 -6.93 -3.70 6.59
CA LEU A 136 -7.80 -4.49 7.45
C LEU A 136 -8.33 -5.74 6.74
N LEU A 137 -8.68 -5.63 5.46
CA LEU A 137 -9.10 -6.78 4.66
C LEU A 137 -7.95 -7.73 4.38
N LEU A 138 -6.79 -7.18 3.97
CA LEU A 138 -5.57 -7.98 3.76
C LEU A 138 -5.17 -8.73 5.05
N LEU A 139 -5.25 -8.06 6.19
CA LEU A 139 -4.98 -8.65 7.50
C LEU A 139 -5.90 -9.85 7.76
N LYS A 140 -7.21 -9.65 7.69
CA LYS A 140 -8.22 -10.66 8.05
C LYS A 140 -8.28 -11.82 7.04
N ASP A 141 -8.25 -11.49 5.75
CA ASP A 141 -8.52 -12.48 4.70
C ASP A 141 -7.27 -13.26 4.31
N VAL A 142 -6.07 -12.70 4.52
CA VAL A 142 -4.82 -13.30 4.04
C VAL A 142 -3.80 -13.49 5.15
N VAL A 143 -3.37 -12.41 5.80
CA VAL A 143 -2.15 -12.41 6.62
C VAL A 143 -2.29 -13.25 7.88
N LEU A 144 -3.43 -13.17 8.59
CA LEU A 144 -3.65 -13.90 9.85
C LEU A 144 -3.65 -15.42 9.68
N LYS A 145 -3.88 -15.95 8.46
CA LYS A 145 -3.80 -17.39 8.16
C LYS A 145 -2.41 -17.99 8.40
N TYR A 146 -1.36 -17.17 8.27
CA TYR A 146 0.03 -17.59 8.47
C TYR A 146 0.50 -17.52 9.92
N LYS A 147 -0.39 -17.09 10.84
CA LYS A 147 -0.14 -17.00 12.29
C LYS A 147 1.21 -16.33 12.59
N PRO A 148 1.44 -15.08 12.14
CA PRO A 148 2.67 -14.36 12.48
C PRO A 148 2.72 -14.06 13.97
N ASN A 149 3.92 -13.89 14.52
CA ASN A 149 4.11 -13.43 15.89
C ASN A 149 3.90 -11.91 15.99
N TYR A 150 4.34 -11.19 14.95
CA TYR A 150 4.26 -9.74 14.87
C TYR A 150 3.74 -9.30 13.50
N ILE A 151 2.98 -8.21 13.48
CA ILE A 151 2.63 -7.50 12.24
C ILE A 151 3.04 -6.04 12.39
N TYR A 152 3.83 -5.56 11.42
CA TYR A 152 4.30 -4.18 11.37
C TYR A 152 3.43 -3.38 10.38
N PHE A 153 2.81 -2.31 10.85
CA PHE A 153 1.92 -1.47 10.06
C PHE A 153 2.57 -0.11 9.76
N LEU A 154 2.96 0.12 8.49
CA LEU A 154 3.38 1.44 8.01
C LEU A 154 2.20 2.08 7.27
N VAL A 155 1.44 2.94 7.97
CA VAL A 155 0.15 3.46 7.52
C VAL A 155 0.02 4.96 7.79
N GLY A 156 -0.88 5.64 7.09
CA GLY A 156 -1.21 7.04 7.31
C GLY A 156 -1.30 7.85 6.02
N VAL A 157 -0.28 7.82 5.16
CA VAL A 157 -0.22 8.67 3.98
C VAL A 157 -1.38 8.42 3.00
N ASN A 158 -1.81 7.18 2.82
CA ASN A 158 -2.94 6.83 1.97
C ASN A 158 -4.31 7.03 2.65
N ASP A 159 -4.31 7.39 3.92
CA ASP A 159 -5.52 7.72 4.69
C ASP A 159 -5.85 9.22 4.65
N MET A 160 -4.89 10.06 4.27
CA MET A 160 -5.11 11.49 4.12
C MET A 160 -6.16 11.78 3.03
N ASP A 161 -6.95 12.84 3.23
CA ASP A 161 -8.01 13.30 2.30
C ASP A 161 -9.11 12.25 2.04
N ARG A 162 -9.16 11.17 2.79
CA ARG A 162 -10.17 10.13 2.63
C ARG A 162 -11.50 10.58 3.22
N GLN A 163 -12.45 10.84 2.35
CA GLN A 163 -13.82 11.19 2.73
C GLN A 163 -14.70 9.94 2.93
N ASP A 164 -14.31 8.80 2.35
CA ASP A 164 -15.05 7.55 2.43
C ASP A 164 -14.72 6.84 3.73
N LEU A 165 -15.59 6.96 4.71
CA LEU A 165 -15.34 6.46 6.06
C LEU A 165 -15.42 4.92 6.17
N ASN A 166 -16.09 4.24 5.22
CA ASN A 166 -16.43 2.82 5.32
C ASN A 166 -16.16 2.01 4.05
N GLN A 167 -15.32 2.50 3.12
CA GLN A 167 -15.14 1.85 1.83
C GLN A 167 -13.77 1.30 1.61
N PHE A 168 -13.74 0.10 1.04
CA PHE A 168 -12.56 -0.63 0.70
C PHE A 168 -11.78 0.02 -0.46
N ASP A 169 -10.45 -0.08 -0.43
CA ASP A 169 -9.52 0.52 -1.39
C ASP A 169 -9.69 0.07 -2.84
N ASN A 170 -10.41 -1.04 -3.08
CA ASN A 170 -10.73 -1.48 -4.45
C ASN A 170 -11.52 -0.45 -5.26
N ARG A 171 -12.18 0.50 -4.57
CA ARG A 171 -12.95 1.58 -5.19
C ARG A 171 -12.12 2.85 -5.40
N MET A 172 -10.88 2.88 -4.93
CA MET A 172 -9.96 3.97 -5.14
C MET A 172 -9.10 3.74 -6.38
N VAL A 173 -9.08 4.73 -7.24
CA VAL A 173 -8.09 4.85 -8.29
C VAL A 173 -7.05 5.86 -7.79
N LEU A 174 -5.91 5.35 -7.31
CA LEU A 174 -4.69 6.10 -7.01
C LEU A 174 -4.92 7.42 -6.24
N GLY A 175 -5.28 7.32 -4.96
CA GLY A 175 -5.30 8.46 -4.04
C GLY A 175 -6.39 9.51 -4.28
N LYS A 176 -7.15 9.42 -5.37
CA LYS A 176 -8.35 10.23 -5.58
C LYS A 176 -9.57 9.39 -5.31
N SER A 177 -10.36 9.76 -4.30
CA SER A 177 -11.68 9.18 -4.12
C SER A 177 -12.47 9.43 -5.42
N VAL A 178 -12.76 8.35 -6.14
CA VAL A 178 -13.80 8.46 -7.17
C VAL A 178 -15.08 8.79 -6.40
N LYS A 179 -15.62 10.02 -6.58
CA LYS A 179 -16.94 10.36 -6.04
C LYS A 179 -17.85 9.16 -6.29
N MET A 180 -18.35 8.57 -5.22
CA MET A 180 -19.34 7.52 -5.35
C MET A 180 -20.60 8.14 -5.95
N GLU A 181 -20.78 7.94 -7.23
CA GLU A 181 -22.12 7.84 -7.75
C GLU A 181 -22.79 6.68 -7.00
N ASN A 182 -23.93 6.92 -6.41
CA ASN A 182 -24.79 5.88 -5.84
C ASN A 182 -24.73 4.66 -6.76
N ASN A 183 -24.09 3.57 -6.28
CA ASN A 183 -23.94 2.39 -7.10
C ASN A 183 -25.33 1.83 -7.31
N GLY A 184 -25.91 2.03 -8.49
CA GLY A 184 -27.16 1.44 -8.86
C GLY A 184 -27.10 -0.09 -8.66
N TRP A 185 -28.24 -0.69 -8.42
CA TRP A 185 -28.41 -2.14 -8.22
C TRP A 185 -27.56 -3.00 -9.19
N PHE A 186 -27.51 -2.63 -10.46
CA PHE A 186 -26.70 -3.31 -11.50
C PHE A 186 -25.21 -3.38 -11.19
N LYS A 187 -24.63 -2.31 -10.65
CA LYS A 187 -23.19 -2.27 -10.35
C LYS A 187 -22.83 -3.15 -9.14
N ASN A 188 -23.72 -3.20 -8.14
CA ASN A 188 -23.53 -4.09 -6.99
C ASN A 188 -23.70 -5.57 -7.40
N ALA A 189 -24.69 -5.88 -8.24
CA ALA A 189 -24.88 -7.23 -8.78
C ALA A 189 -23.66 -7.66 -9.63
N PHE A 190 -23.10 -6.76 -10.44
CA PHE A 190 -21.90 -7.05 -11.24
C PHE A 190 -20.65 -7.26 -10.37
N LEU A 191 -20.48 -6.49 -9.28
CA LEU A 191 -19.41 -6.72 -8.30
C LEU A 191 -19.53 -8.09 -7.64
N THR A 192 -20.74 -8.47 -7.24
CA THR A 192 -21.01 -9.80 -6.68
C THR A 192 -20.69 -10.89 -7.70
N LEU A 193 -21.08 -10.70 -8.97
CA LEU A 193 -20.75 -11.63 -10.04
C LEU A 193 -19.24 -11.76 -10.25
N SER A 194 -18.50 -10.64 -10.13
CA SER A 194 -17.04 -10.63 -10.27
C SER A 194 -16.31 -11.43 -9.19
N ASN A 195 -16.95 -11.69 -8.03
CA ASN A 195 -16.39 -12.59 -7.01
C ASN A 195 -16.35 -14.05 -7.47
N HIS A 196 -17.24 -14.44 -8.40
CA HIS A 196 -17.47 -15.83 -8.78
C HIS A 196 -17.09 -16.14 -10.24
N SER A 197 -16.96 -15.11 -11.11
CA SER A 197 -16.63 -15.26 -12.52
C SER A 197 -15.33 -14.55 -12.87
N GLU A 198 -14.39 -15.27 -13.48
CA GLU A 198 -13.13 -14.70 -13.99
C GLU A 198 -13.36 -13.74 -15.15
N VAL A 199 -14.33 -14.04 -16.03
CA VAL A 199 -14.70 -13.14 -17.13
C VAL A 199 -15.27 -11.84 -16.60
N ALA A 200 -16.20 -11.87 -15.63
CA ALA A 200 -16.74 -10.67 -15.03
C ALA A 200 -15.66 -9.86 -14.30
N ASN A 201 -14.75 -10.54 -13.60
CA ASN A 201 -13.61 -9.91 -12.93
C ASN A 201 -12.65 -9.26 -13.92
N LEU A 202 -12.34 -9.92 -15.04
CA LEU A 202 -11.54 -9.36 -16.13
C LEU A 202 -12.16 -8.07 -16.67
N ILE A 203 -13.45 -8.11 -17.04
CA ILE A 203 -14.17 -6.94 -17.56
C ILE A 203 -14.14 -5.77 -16.54
N TYR A 204 -14.38 -6.07 -15.27
CA TYR A 204 -14.36 -5.08 -14.21
C TYR A 204 -12.99 -4.40 -14.06
N ASN A 205 -11.92 -5.19 -13.98
CA ASN A 205 -10.57 -4.65 -13.81
C ASN A 205 -10.05 -3.93 -15.06
N VAL A 206 -10.34 -4.43 -16.27
CA VAL A 206 -10.01 -3.75 -17.52
C VAL A 206 -10.74 -2.42 -17.63
N SER A 207 -12.02 -2.35 -17.28
CA SER A 207 -12.78 -1.09 -17.28
C SER A 207 -12.18 -0.06 -16.31
N LYS A 208 -11.70 -0.50 -15.15
CA LYS A 208 -10.97 0.34 -14.19
C LYS A 208 -9.63 0.82 -14.75
N ALA A 209 -8.86 -0.07 -15.38
CA ALA A 209 -7.56 0.27 -15.96
C ALA A 209 -7.72 1.32 -17.09
N ILE A 210 -8.73 1.17 -17.96
CA ILE A 210 -9.05 2.15 -19.00
C ILE A 210 -9.43 3.50 -18.37
N LYS A 211 -10.27 3.50 -17.33
CA LYS A 211 -10.66 4.72 -16.62
C LYS A 211 -9.46 5.42 -15.97
N ALA A 212 -8.57 4.65 -15.33
CA ALA A 212 -7.33 5.16 -14.73
C ALA A 212 -6.42 5.79 -15.80
N ARG A 213 -6.25 5.11 -16.95
CA ARG A 213 -5.46 5.60 -18.08
C ARG A 213 -6.01 6.92 -18.63
N ASN A 214 -7.31 7.00 -18.83
CA ASN A 214 -7.97 8.21 -19.31
C ASN A 214 -7.84 9.39 -18.35
N GLN A 215 -7.74 9.12 -17.05
CA GLN A 215 -7.49 10.12 -16.02
C GLN A 215 -6.00 10.46 -15.84
N LYS A 216 -5.12 9.92 -16.69
CA LYS A 216 -3.65 10.09 -16.62
C LYS A 216 -3.08 9.72 -15.25
N ILE A 217 -3.68 8.73 -14.61
CA ILE A 217 -3.20 8.19 -13.34
C ILE A 217 -2.18 7.10 -13.66
N PHE A 218 -0.90 7.46 -13.64
CA PHE A 218 0.20 6.52 -13.88
C PHE A 218 0.85 6.16 -12.55
N VAL A 219 0.92 4.86 -12.26
CA VAL A 219 1.64 4.31 -11.09
C VAL A 219 3.13 4.16 -11.40
N ASP A 220 3.48 4.18 -12.69
CA ASP A 220 4.77 3.70 -13.22
C ASP A 220 5.75 4.85 -13.51
N LYS A 221 5.45 6.07 -13.09
CA LYS A 221 6.34 7.21 -13.30
C LYS A 221 6.87 7.73 -11.99
N ILE A 222 8.19 7.65 -11.85
CA ILE A 222 8.92 8.43 -10.85
C ILE A 222 8.81 9.90 -11.29
N VAL A 223 8.16 10.72 -10.45
CA VAL A 223 8.09 12.17 -10.64
C VAL A 223 8.96 12.81 -9.58
N PRO A 224 10.22 13.10 -9.88
CA PRO A 224 11.10 13.79 -8.93
C PRO A 224 10.49 15.14 -8.55
N LEU A 225 10.61 15.51 -7.29
CA LEU A 225 10.31 16.86 -6.85
C LEU A 225 11.29 17.82 -7.53
N ASN A 226 10.78 18.96 -8.02
CA ASN A 226 11.65 20.05 -8.43
C ASN A 226 11.96 20.90 -7.18
N PRO A 227 13.18 20.81 -6.63
CA PRO A 227 13.53 21.50 -5.40
C PRO A 227 13.60 23.03 -5.56
N LYS A 228 13.63 23.52 -6.79
CA LYS A 228 13.64 24.97 -7.11
C LYS A 228 12.24 25.57 -7.24
N ASP A 229 11.21 24.74 -7.39
CA ASP A 229 9.82 25.21 -7.49
C ASP A 229 9.24 25.37 -6.08
N THR A 230 8.98 26.61 -5.68
CA THR A 230 8.52 26.94 -4.33
C THR A 230 7.11 27.54 -4.35
N LEU A 231 6.38 27.31 -3.27
CA LEU A 231 5.02 27.82 -3.07
C LEU A 231 4.83 28.29 -1.63
N LEU A 232 4.31 29.49 -1.46
CA LEU A 232 3.86 30.01 -0.16
C LEU A 232 2.34 29.82 -0.07
N ILE A 233 1.89 29.25 1.03
CA ILE A 233 0.46 29.02 1.30
C ILE A 233 0.02 29.99 2.39
N PRO A 234 -1.02 30.81 2.16
CA PRO A 234 -1.60 31.67 3.18
C PRO A 234 -2.11 30.89 4.39
N SER A 235 -1.93 31.43 5.58
CA SER A 235 -2.36 30.77 6.83
C SER A 235 -3.87 30.46 6.87
N THR A 236 -4.71 31.26 6.22
CA THR A 236 -6.13 30.99 6.09
C THR A 236 -6.42 29.68 5.36
N ILE A 237 -5.77 29.46 4.21
CA ILE A 237 -5.89 28.21 3.42
C ILE A 237 -5.30 27.04 4.22
N GLN A 238 -4.16 27.23 4.87
CA GLN A 238 -3.53 26.21 5.70
C GLN A 238 -4.48 25.73 6.82
N ASN A 239 -5.10 26.68 7.54
CA ASN A 239 -6.05 26.37 8.62
C ASN A 239 -7.29 25.64 8.10
N GLU A 240 -7.83 26.04 6.96
CA GLU A 240 -8.97 25.36 6.31
C GLU A 240 -8.64 23.91 5.96
N VAL A 241 -7.51 23.69 5.29
CA VAL A 241 -7.05 22.36 4.88
C VAL A 241 -6.82 21.47 6.10
N LEU A 242 -6.13 21.97 7.13
CA LEU A 242 -5.89 21.21 8.36
C LEU A 242 -7.17 20.96 9.15
N GLY A 243 -8.10 21.92 9.19
CA GLY A 243 -9.43 21.75 9.77
C GLY A 243 -10.20 20.60 9.12
N LYS A 244 -10.18 20.54 7.79
CA LYS A 244 -10.77 19.43 7.04
C LYS A 244 -10.10 18.09 7.36
N GLN A 245 -8.78 18.03 7.47
CA GLN A 245 -8.09 16.79 7.86
C GLN A 245 -8.47 16.32 9.26
N LYS A 246 -8.56 17.25 10.23
CA LYS A 246 -8.96 16.94 11.62
C LYS A 246 -10.32 16.25 11.69
N SER A 247 -11.28 16.61 10.84
CA SER A 247 -12.60 15.96 10.78
C SER A 247 -12.55 14.50 10.33
N LEU A 248 -11.48 14.05 9.67
CA LEU A 248 -11.30 12.68 9.20
C LEU A 248 -10.60 11.77 10.20
N LEU A 249 -9.94 12.36 11.20
CA LEU A 249 -9.14 11.62 12.19
C LEU A 249 -9.95 10.60 13.04
N PRO A 250 -11.18 10.86 13.48
CA PRO A 250 -11.95 9.87 14.25
C PRO A 250 -12.16 8.56 13.48
N ALA A 251 -12.42 8.63 12.19
CA ALA A 251 -12.58 7.45 11.35
C ALA A 251 -11.25 6.69 11.18
N TYR A 252 -10.15 7.42 10.99
CA TYR A 252 -8.81 6.83 10.95
C TYR A 252 -8.46 6.13 12.26
N ARG A 253 -8.72 6.78 13.42
CA ARG A 253 -8.53 6.18 14.75
C ARG A 253 -9.29 4.85 14.88
N ASN A 254 -10.54 4.82 14.47
CA ASN A 254 -11.36 3.62 14.52
C ASN A 254 -10.77 2.49 13.66
N ARG A 255 -10.26 2.79 12.47
CA ARG A 255 -9.60 1.78 11.61
C ARG A 255 -8.33 1.23 12.23
N LEU A 256 -7.49 2.09 12.83
CA LEU A 256 -6.30 1.62 13.56
C LEU A 256 -6.67 0.71 14.73
N LEU A 257 -7.71 1.06 15.50
CA LEU A 257 -8.24 0.20 16.57
C LEU A 257 -8.67 -1.17 16.04
N GLN A 258 -9.37 -1.21 14.89
CA GLN A 258 -9.78 -2.47 14.27
C GLN A 258 -8.58 -3.34 13.85
N LEU A 259 -7.50 -2.74 13.33
CA LEU A 259 -6.25 -3.46 13.02
C LEU A 259 -5.64 -4.06 14.29
N ILE A 260 -5.54 -3.27 15.36
CA ILE A 260 -5.01 -3.70 16.66
C ILE A 260 -5.84 -4.85 17.24
N GLN A 261 -7.16 -4.69 17.27
CA GLN A 261 -8.09 -5.69 17.81
C GLN A 261 -8.07 -6.99 17.00
N ALA A 262 -8.01 -6.91 15.67
CA ALA A 262 -7.92 -8.08 14.80
C ALA A 262 -6.63 -8.88 15.04
N CYS A 263 -5.50 -8.21 15.29
CA CYS A 263 -4.26 -8.87 15.66
C CYS A 263 -4.39 -9.54 17.03
N ARG A 264 -4.84 -8.82 18.05
CA ARG A 264 -4.96 -9.31 19.43
C ARG A 264 -5.91 -10.51 19.53
N ALA A 265 -7.01 -10.51 18.78
CA ALA A 265 -7.96 -11.62 18.75
C ALA A 265 -7.35 -12.95 18.26
N GLN A 266 -6.20 -12.89 17.58
CA GLN A 266 -5.45 -14.06 17.09
C GLN A 266 -4.11 -14.26 17.81
N GLY A 267 -3.88 -13.57 18.92
CA GLY A 267 -2.63 -13.65 19.68
C GLY A 267 -1.43 -13.04 18.96
N VAL A 268 -1.65 -12.20 17.95
CA VAL A 268 -0.62 -11.53 17.17
C VAL A 268 -0.31 -10.17 17.78
N LYS A 269 0.97 -9.82 17.89
CA LYS A 269 1.42 -8.52 18.40
C LYS A 269 1.50 -7.49 17.26
N PRO A 270 0.64 -6.44 17.24
CA PRO A 270 0.78 -5.34 16.29
C PRO A 270 1.93 -4.42 16.70
N VAL A 271 2.68 -3.93 15.71
CA VAL A 271 3.69 -2.88 15.84
C VAL A 271 3.34 -1.77 14.86
N MET A 272 3.10 -0.57 15.38
CA MET A 272 2.70 0.57 14.56
C MET A 272 3.92 1.41 14.19
N LEU A 273 4.01 1.83 12.92
CA LEU A 273 5.09 2.65 12.39
C LEU A 273 4.50 3.99 11.93
N THR A 274 5.03 5.11 12.44
CA THR A 274 4.67 6.42 11.91
C THR A 274 5.23 6.60 10.50
N GLN A 275 4.47 7.23 9.63
CA GLN A 275 4.83 7.40 8.22
C GLN A 275 5.82 8.55 8.04
N PRO A 276 7.06 8.30 7.59
CA PRO A 276 8.00 9.38 7.27
C PRO A 276 7.65 10.09 5.97
N LEU A 277 8.15 11.32 5.84
CA LEU A 277 8.00 12.18 4.67
C LEU A 277 9.28 12.99 4.49
N LEU A 278 9.72 13.17 3.23
CA LEU A 278 10.84 14.06 2.91
C LEU A 278 10.55 15.51 3.34
N LEU A 279 9.35 15.96 3.05
CA LEU A 279 8.92 17.36 3.16
C LEU A 279 8.66 17.81 4.60
N GLY A 280 8.55 19.13 4.82
CA GLY A 280 8.32 19.77 6.11
C GLY A 280 9.48 20.70 6.49
N LYS A 281 9.63 21.02 7.76
CA LYS A 281 10.69 21.92 8.24
C LYS A 281 12.07 21.32 8.00
N GLY A 282 12.99 22.14 7.51
CA GLY A 282 14.40 21.81 7.33
C GLY A 282 14.90 22.10 5.92
N ILE A 283 16.21 22.03 5.79
CA ILE A 283 16.92 22.17 4.53
C ILE A 283 17.37 20.77 4.09
N ASP A 284 17.10 20.40 2.86
CA ASP A 284 17.61 19.15 2.30
C ASP A 284 19.14 19.21 2.20
N PRO A 285 19.87 18.30 2.85
CA PRO A 285 21.33 18.34 2.87
C PRO A 285 21.96 18.06 1.50
N ILE A 286 21.22 17.48 0.56
CA ILE A 286 21.73 17.14 -0.78
C ILE A 286 21.52 18.31 -1.76
N THR A 287 20.32 18.89 -1.76
CA THR A 287 19.94 19.92 -2.76
C THR A 287 20.03 21.34 -2.23
N GLY A 288 20.16 21.54 -0.90
CA GLY A 288 20.10 22.84 -0.25
C GLY A 288 18.70 23.48 -0.23
N SER A 289 17.68 22.75 -0.61
CA SER A 289 16.32 23.28 -0.75
C SER A 289 15.60 23.36 0.60
N ASP A 290 14.82 24.42 0.80
CA ASP A 290 13.90 24.56 1.94
C ASP A 290 12.68 23.64 1.73
N LEU A 291 12.71 22.50 2.40
CA LEU A 291 11.71 21.43 2.28
C LEU A 291 10.30 21.88 2.68
N ALA A 292 10.17 22.95 3.45
CA ALA A 292 8.87 23.53 3.81
C ALA A 292 8.21 24.24 2.62
N LYS A 293 9.02 24.86 1.76
CA LYS A 293 8.55 25.69 0.65
C LYS A 293 8.40 24.94 -0.67
N VAL A 294 8.99 23.75 -0.80
CA VAL A 294 8.91 22.96 -2.05
C VAL A 294 7.45 22.80 -2.45
N LYS A 295 7.14 23.15 -3.69
CA LYS A 295 5.80 23.00 -4.27
C LYS A 295 5.51 21.55 -4.58
N VAL A 296 4.39 21.05 -4.06
CA VAL A 296 3.91 19.69 -4.30
C VAL A 296 2.78 19.69 -5.34
N SER A 297 1.89 20.67 -5.25
CA SER A 297 0.81 20.90 -6.22
C SER A 297 0.48 22.42 -6.27
N THR A 298 -0.56 22.79 -6.98
CA THR A 298 -1.00 24.20 -7.10
C THR A 298 -1.38 24.85 -5.75
N ASP A 299 -1.80 24.05 -4.80
CA ASP A 299 -2.37 24.44 -3.50
C ASP A 299 -1.71 23.75 -2.30
N LEU A 300 -0.56 23.10 -2.52
CA LEU A 300 0.12 22.30 -1.51
C LEU A 300 1.64 22.49 -1.58
N ASN A 301 2.23 22.95 -0.48
CA ASN A 301 3.67 23.01 -0.29
C ASN A 301 4.14 21.94 0.71
N GLY A 302 5.44 21.83 0.88
CA GLY A 302 6.04 20.82 1.74
C GLY A 302 5.64 20.93 3.20
N GLN A 303 5.50 22.16 3.72
CA GLN A 303 5.07 22.39 5.11
C GLN A 303 3.64 21.89 5.34
N LEU A 304 2.70 22.30 4.49
CA LEU A 304 1.30 21.90 4.62
C LEU A 304 1.12 20.40 4.43
N TYR A 305 1.88 19.78 3.49
CA TYR A 305 1.82 18.34 3.27
C TYR A 305 2.31 17.57 4.49
N TRP A 306 3.41 18.01 5.11
CA TRP A 306 3.90 17.43 6.35
C TRP A 306 2.90 17.59 7.50
N GLU A 307 2.35 18.77 7.70
CA GLU A 307 1.40 19.05 8.77
C GLU A 307 0.14 18.20 8.65
N LYS A 308 -0.35 17.98 7.42
CA LYS A 308 -1.46 17.03 7.18
C LYS A 308 -1.11 15.62 7.66
N LEU A 309 0.05 15.10 7.26
CA LEU A 309 0.46 13.75 7.66
C LEU A 309 0.75 13.66 9.16
N GLU A 310 1.31 14.72 9.74
CA GLU A 310 1.64 14.73 11.16
C GLU A 310 0.39 14.65 12.07
N LEU A 311 -0.77 15.12 11.63
CA LEU A 311 -2.02 14.89 12.33
C LEU A 311 -2.32 13.39 12.49
N TYR A 312 -2.06 12.58 11.44
CA TYR A 312 -2.25 11.13 11.46
C TYR A 312 -1.18 10.43 12.30
N ASN A 313 0.08 10.84 12.19
CA ASN A 313 1.18 10.33 12.99
C ASN A 313 0.98 10.65 14.49
N ALA A 314 0.57 11.87 14.83
CA ALA A 314 0.30 12.28 16.20
C ALA A 314 -0.84 11.48 16.82
N LEU A 315 -1.92 11.25 16.06
CA LEU A 315 -3.03 10.39 16.49
C LEU A 315 -2.56 8.95 16.72
N MET A 316 -1.73 8.41 15.82
CA MET A 316 -1.17 7.06 15.98
C MET A 316 -0.33 6.96 17.27
N ARG A 317 0.58 7.94 17.53
CA ARG A 317 1.37 7.98 18.77
C ARG A 317 0.49 7.99 20.02
N GLN A 318 -0.58 8.79 20.00
CA GLN A 318 -1.54 8.86 21.10
C GLN A 318 -2.26 7.52 21.29
N LEU A 319 -2.81 6.95 20.21
CA LEU A 319 -3.52 5.68 20.24
C LEU A 319 -2.64 4.53 20.75
N CYS A 320 -1.38 4.46 20.29
CA CYS A 320 -0.46 3.41 20.75
C CYS A 320 -0.17 3.49 22.25
N ARG A 321 -0.08 4.71 22.81
CA ARG A 321 0.04 4.88 24.27
C ARG A 321 -1.22 4.43 25.02
N GLU A 322 -2.40 4.85 24.54
CA GLU A 322 -3.70 4.47 25.12
C GLU A 322 -3.92 2.96 25.11
N GLU A 323 -3.62 2.33 23.98
CA GLU A 323 -3.81 0.91 23.74
C GLU A 323 -2.62 0.04 24.23
N ARG A 324 -1.53 0.62 24.68
CA ARG A 324 -0.28 -0.09 25.04
C ARG A 324 0.20 -1.01 23.91
N VAL A 325 0.31 -0.45 22.72
CA VAL A 325 0.80 -1.09 21.50
C VAL A 325 2.23 -0.64 21.23
N GLU A 326 3.09 -1.58 20.87
CA GLU A 326 4.46 -1.25 20.44
C GLU A 326 4.42 -0.33 19.22
N MET A 327 5.23 0.73 19.27
CA MET A 327 5.30 1.73 18.21
C MET A 327 6.74 2.14 17.96
N ILE A 328 7.12 2.26 16.69
CA ILE A 328 8.39 2.84 16.28
C ILE A 328 8.11 4.15 15.56
N ASP A 329 8.65 5.24 16.08
CA ASP A 329 8.44 6.59 15.53
C ASP A 329 9.36 6.83 14.32
N LEU A 330 9.12 6.06 13.25
CA LEU A 330 9.96 6.07 12.04
C LEU A 330 10.00 7.46 11.39
N ALA A 331 8.91 8.24 11.49
CA ALA A 331 8.82 9.61 10.97
C ALA A 331 9.86 10.56 11.61
N ASN A 332 10.21 10.33 12.88
CA ASN A 332 11.23 11.10 13.57
C ASN A 332 12.63 10.47 13.48
N LEU A 333 12.72 9.14 13.26
CA LEU A 333 13.99 8.44 13.20
C LEU A 333 14.66 8.50 11.83
N LEU A 334 13.90 8.63 10.73
CA LEU A 334 14.43 8.75 9.38
C LEU A 334 14.69 10.23 9.04
N PRO A 335 15.94 10.64 8.79
CA PRO A 335 16.23 12.02 8.43
C PRO A 335 15.53 12.46 7.14
N LYS A 336 15.12 13.72 7.08
CA LYS A 336 14.59 14.35 5.87
C LYS A 336 15.73 14.68 4.91
N SER A 337 15.92 13.83 3.90
CA SER A 337 16.96 13.98 2.89
C SER A 337 16.55 13.36 1.58
N SER A 338 16.80 14.01 0.46
CA SER A 338 16.60 13.44 -0.88
C SER A 338 17.54 12.28 -1.19
N ALA A 339 18.55 11.99 -0.35
CA ALA A 339 19.28 10.72 -0.40
C ALA A 339 18.37 9.54 -0.06
N TYR A 340 17.41 9.72 0.84
CA TYR A 340 16.51 8.65 1.31
C TYR A 340 15.18 8.60 0.60
N PHE A 341 14.79 9.67 -0.09
CA PHE A 341 13.50 9.78 -0.76
C PHE A 341 13.69 10.27 -2.20
N TYR A 342 13.02 9.60 -3.16
CA TYR A 342 13.04 10.04 -4.55
C TYR A 342 11.85 10.96 -4.92
N ASP A 343 10.85 10.98 -4.07
CA ASP A 343 9.68 11.86 -4.13
C ASP A 343 9.25 12.24 -2.69
N PRO A 344 8.10 12.90 -2.44
CA PRO A 344 7.71 13.29 -1.09
C PRO A 344 7.73 12.17 -0.04
N MET A 345 7.45 10.92 -0.42
CA MET A 345 7.19 9.84 0.53
C MET A 345 7.88 8.50 0.23
N HIS A 346 8.29 8.26 -1.01
CA HIS A 346 8.82 6.97 -1.41
C HIS A 346 10.35 6.91 -1.28
N PHE A 347 10.85 5.77 -0.87
CA PHE A 347 12.26 5.57 -0.56
C PHE A 347 13.11 5.30 -1.79
N THR A 348 14.34 5.83 -1.80
CA THR A 348 15.44 5.34 -2.63
C THR A 348 15.94 3.99 -2.12
N ASN A 349 16.87 3.34 -2.84
CA ASN A 349 17.56 2.17 -2.30
C ASN A 349 18.19 2.45 -0.93
N GLU A 350 18.90 3.58 -0.80
CA GLU A 350 19.55 3.99 0.45
C GLU A 350 18.51 4.23 1.56
N GLY A 351 17.42 4.94 1.25
CA GLY A 351 16.34 5.19 2.20
C GLY A 351 15.68 3.91 2.69
N SER A 352 15.42 2.96 1.79
CA SER A 352 14.84 1.66 2.15
C SER A 352 15.78 0.84 3.04
N ILE A 353 17.07 0.81 2.71
CA ILE A 353 18.08 0.15 3.54
C ILE A 353 18.10 0.79 4.94
N ARG A 354 18.13 2.12 5.01
CA ARG A 354 18.14 2.85 6.29
C ARG A 354 16.90 2.57 7.13
N VAL A 355 15.72 2.53 6.53
CA VAL A 355 14.47 2.14 7.20
C VAL A 355 14.57 0.74 7.79
N GLY A 356 15.05 -0.25 7.02
CA GLY A 356 15.23 -1.61 7.51
C GLY A 356 16.17 -1.72 8.72
N GLN A 357 17.28 -0.97 8.69
CA GLN A 357 18.24 -0.89 9.81
C GLN A 357 17.60 -0.28 11.06
N ILE A 358 16.93 0.87 10.92
CA ILE A 358 16.23 1.55 12.04
C ILE A 358 15.21 0.60 12.68
N LEU A 359 14.41 -0.09 11.85
CA LEU A 359 13.38 -0.99 12.35
C LEU A 359 13.97 -2.22 13.05
N ALA A 360 15.05 -2.80 12.51
CA ALA A 360 15.74 -3.91 13.17
C ALA A 360 16.33 -3.51 14.51
N GLU A 361 16.97 -2.34 14.59
CA GLU A 361 17.55 -1.80 15.82
C GLU A 361 16.46 -1.54 16.87
N SER A 362 15.42 -0.79 16.50
CA SER A 362 14.30 -0.45 17.39
C SER A 362 13.53 -1.69 17.87
N SER A 363 13.44 -2.73 17.05
CA SER A 363 12.71 -3.96 17.38
C SER A 363 13.45 -4.86 18.34
N SER A 364 14.76 -4.71 18.49
CA SER A 364 15.58 -5.57 19.36
C SER A 364 15.14 -5.53 20.83
N HIS A 365 14.51 -4.42 21.26
CA HIS A 365 14.08 -4.24 22.65
C HIS A 365 12.87 -5.11 23.04
N PHE A 366 12.03 -5.51 22.08
CA PHE A 366 10.81 -6.28 22.37
C PHE A 366 10.74 -7.64 21.66
N LEU A 367 11.54 -7.89 20.63
CA LEU A 367 11.60 -9.20 19.98
C LEU A 367 12.35 -10.25 20.82
N ASN A 368 13.11 -9.83 21.81
CA ASN A 368 13.85 -10.69 22.72
C ASN A 368 13.10 -10.98 24.03
N ARG A 369 11.92 -10.38 24.20
CA ARG A 369 10.97 -10.64 25.30
C ARG A 369 9.97 -11.72 24.88
#